data_51ec3ff547c39f534fc621042f0825cd
#
_entry.id   51ec3ff547c39f534fc621042f0825cd
#
_cell.length_a   1.000
_cell.length_b   1.000
_cell.length_c   1.000
_cell.angle_alpha   90.00
_cell.angle_beta   90.00
_cell.angle_gamma   90.00
#
_symmetry.space_group_name_H-M   'P 1'
#
loop_
_entity.id
_entity.type
_entity.pdbx_description
1 polymer ?
#
loop_
_entity_poly.entity_id
_entity_poly.type
_entity_poly.pdbx_seq_one_letter_code
_entity_poly.pdbx_strand_id
1 'polypeptide(L)'
;LQLVEEGQLDLDRPASDYAPEIGELQVIEGFDDDGAPRLRPPKSIPTTRQLLTHTGGFGYDFFDEVYSRLADEQGQPSVITATKAALTTPLLFDPGERWQYGTNLDWVGQVVERLRGKRLGEVFEERIFEPLGIENMSFVLREDFRPRLAEMHARNADGSLTPMDFELPS
;
A
#
# COMPACT_ATOMS: atom_id res chain seq x y z
N LEU A 1 -11.50 8.84 -7.05
CA LEU A 1 -12.91 9.07 -7.44
C LEU A 1 -13.05 9.71 -8.84
N GLN A 2 -12.16 10.62 -9.27
CA GLN A 2 -12.21 11.21 -10.63
C GLN A 2 -12.32 10.14 -11.75
N LEU A 3 -11.60 9.00 -11.62
CA LEU A 3 -11.72 7.88 -12.56
C LEU A 3 -13.12 7.24 -12.59
N VAL A 4 -13.84 7.25 -11.45
CA VAL A 4 -15.22 6.78 -11.37
C VAL A 4 -16.15 7.77 -12.07
N GLU A 5 -15.99 9.06 -11.83
CA GLU A 5 -16.76 10.13 -12.47
C GLU A 5 -16.56 10.15 -13.99
N GLU A 6 -15.36 9.80 -14.45
CA GLU A 6 -15.03 9.66 -15.86
C GLU A 6 -15.46 8.31 -16.48
N GLY A 7 -16.06 7.40 -15.68
CA GLY A 7 -16.50 6.09 -16.15
C GLY A 7 -15.35 5.10 -16.46
N GLN A 8 -14.13 5.39 -16.02
CA GLN A 8 -12.95 4.56 -16.27
C GLN A 8 -12.73 3.50 -15.18
N LEU A 9 -13.31 3.69 -14.00
CA LEU A 9 -13.20 2.80 -12.84
C LEU A 9 -14.59 2.51 -12.27
N ASP A 10 -14.91 1.24 -12.14
CA ASP A 10 -16.03 0.75 -11.35
C ASP A 10 -15.50 0.23 -10.01
N LEU A 11 -16.01 0.77 -8.92
CA LEU A 11 -15.54 0.43 -7.56
C LEU A 11 -15.86 -1.01 -7.15
N ASP A 12 -16.89 -1.61 -7.74
CA ASP A 12 -17.43 -2.92 -7.35
C ASP A 12 -16.96 -4.06 -8.26
N ARG A 13 -16.24 -3.75 -9.33
CA ARG A 13 -15.57 -4.77 -10.13
C ARG A 13 -14.29 -5.27 -9.43
N PRO A 14 -13.85 -6.50 -9.72
CA PRO A 14 -12.56 -7.01 -9.23
C PRO A 14 -11.42 -6.04 -9.59
N ALA A 15 -10.58 -5.71 -8.62
CA ALA A 15 -9.45 -4.82 -8.86
C ALA A 15 -8.45 -5.38 -9.88
N SER A 16 -8.45 -6.71 -10.09
CA SER A 16 -7.66 -7.38 -11.13
C SER A 16 -8.05 -6.99 -12.56
N ASP A 17 -9.24 -6.44 -12.78
CA ASP A 17 -9.62 -5.91 -14.10
C ASP A 17 -8.75 -4.69 -14.48
N TYR A 18 -8.16 -4.03 -13.50
CA TYR A 18 -7.32 -2.83 -13.64
C TYR A 18 -5.86 -3.09 -13.30
N ALA A 19 -5.59 -3.92 -12.29
CA ALA A 19 -4.25 -4.33 -11.84
C ALA A 19 -4.21 -5.87 -11.75
N PRO A 20 -3.91 -6.58 -12.86
CA PRO A 20 -4.03 -8.04 -12.94
C PRO A 20 -3.30 -8.81 -11.84
N GLU A 21 -2.17 -8.29 -11.38
CA GLU A 21 -1.31 -8.95 -10.39
C GLU A 21 -2.03 -9.20 -9.04
N ILE A 22 -3.02 -8.37 -8.69
CA ILE A 22 -3.80 -8.58 -7.46
C ILE A 22 -4.66 -9.85 -7.53
N GLY A 23 -4.99 -10.29 -8.75
CA GLY A 23 -5.75 -11.51 -9.00
C GLY A 23 -4.95 -12.79 -8.79
N GLU A 24 -3.63 -12.71 -8.70
CA GLU A 24 -2.73 -13.84 -8.48
C GLU A 24 -2.49 -14.12 -6.99
N LEU A 25 -2.94 -13.21 -6.11
CA LEU A 25 -2.68 -13.31 -4.67
C LEU A 25 -3.55 -14.40 -4.03
N GLN A 26 -2.97 -15.08 -3.05
CA GLN A 26 -3.59 -16.14 -2.28
C GLN A 26 -3.84 -15.71 -0.84
N VAL A 27 -4.71 -16.40 -0.13
CA VAL A 27 -4.92 -16.20 1.32
C VAL A 27 -3.97 -17.11 2.09
N ILE A 28 -3.30 -16.56 3.09
CA ILE A 28 -2.48 -17.35 4.02
C ILE A 28 -3.35 -17.89 5.16
N GLU A 29 -3.26 -19.20 5.41
CA GLU A 29 -3.95 -19.89 6.51
C GLU A 29 -3.04 -20.19 7.71
N GLY A 30 -1.78 -19.76 7.63
CA GLY A 30 -0.76 -20.00 8.63
C GLY A 30 0.48 -20.66 8.02
N PHE A 31 1.24 -21.35 8.83
CA PHE A 31 2.48 -22.01 8.42
C PHE A 31 2.39 -23.49 8.76
N ASP A 32 3.11 -24.31 8.00
CA ASP A 32 3.29 -25.72 8.31
C ASP A 32 4.40 -25.95 9.35
N ASP A 33 4.68 -27.22 9.66
CA ASP A 33 5.68 -27.60 10.66
C ASP A 33 7.11 -27.25 10.23
N ASP A 34 7.36 -27.09 8.93
CA ASP A 34 8.65 -26.69 8.36
C ASP A 34 8.76 -25.15 8.20
N GLY A 35 7.73 -24.39 8.60
CA GLY A 35 7.66 -22.95 8.54
C GLY A 35 7.25 -22.41 7.15
N ALA A 36 6.87 -23.24 6.19
CA ALA A 36 6.38 -22.76 4.90
C ALA A 36 4.93 -22.23 4.99
N PRO A 37 4.60 -21.13 4.29
CA PRO A 37 3.25 -20.57 4.33
C PRO A 37 2.24 -21.50 3.66
N ARG A 38 1.13 -21.82 4.34
CA ARG A 38 0.00 -22.53 3.76
C ARG A 38 -0.93 -21.53 3.08
N LEU A 39 -1.03 -21.67 1.77
CA LEU A 39 -1.77 -20.75 0.92
C LEU A 39 -2.98 -21.43 0.29
N ARG A 40 -4.06 -20.68 0.09
CA ARG A 40 -5.24 -21.10 -0.70
C ARG A 40 -5.74 -19.96 -1.58
N PRO A 41 -6.50 -20.26 -2.63
CA PRO A 41 -7.20 -19.23 -3.39
C PRO A 41 -8.18 -18.43 -2.49
N PRO A 42 -8.33 -17.11 -2.70
CA PRO A 42 -9.36 -16.32 -2.04
C PRO A 42 -10.75 -16.70 -2.57
N LYS A 43 -11.80 -16.50 -1.76
CA LYS A 43 -13.20 -16.69 -2.18
C LYS A 43 -13.62 -15.69 -3.26
N SER A 44 -13.01 -14.51 -3.28
CA SER A 44 -13.19 -13.49 -4.32
C SER A 44 -11.94 -12.64 -4.43
N ILE A 45 -11.73 -12.02 -5.59
CA ILE A 45 -10.71 -11.00 -5.77
C ILE A 45 -11.20 -9.71 -5.12
N PRO A 46 -10.36 -8.95 -4.39
CA PRO A 46 -10.77 -7.70 -3.78
C PRO A 46 -11.23 -6.68 -4.83
N THR A 47 -12.30 -5.97 -4.54
CA THR A 47 -12.76 -4.83 -5.35
C THR A 47 -12.01 -3.56 -4.98
N THR A 48 -12.00 -2.55 -5.84
CA THR A 48 -11.42 -1.25 -5.51
C THR A 48 -12.10 -0.60 -4.30
N ARG A 49 -13.40 -0.83 -4.10
CA ARG A 49 -14.13 -0.38 -2.90
C ARG A 49 -13.57 -1.01 -1.64
N GLN A 50 -13.34 -2.33 -1.66
CA GLN A 50 -12.77 -3.04 -0.51
C GLN A 50 -11.35 -2.58 -0.18
N LEU A 51 -10.56 -2.26 -1.19
CA LEU A 51 -9.23 -1.66 -1.00
C LEU A 51 -9.34 -0.27 -0.36
N LEU A 52 -10.21 0.61 -0.86
CA LEU A 52 -10.42 1.95 -0.32
C LEU A 52 -10.96 1.95 1.13
N THR A 53 -11.64 0.90 1.54
CA THR A 53 -12.21 0.76 2.89
C THR A 53 -11.38 -0.14 3.81
N HIS A 54 -10.17 -0.54 3.42
CA HIS A 54 -9.30 -1.44 4.17
C HIS A 54 -9.96 -2.79 4.54
N THR A 55 -10.78 -3.32 3.64
CA THR A 55 -11.41 -4.65 3.77
C THR A 55 -10.92 -5.63 2.71
N GLY A 56 -9.85 -5.31 1.99
CA GLY A 56 -9.29 -6.12 0.92
C GLY A 56 -8.48 -7.34 1.36
N GLY A 57 -8.15 -7.46 2.65
CA GLY A 57 -7.40 -8.60 3.17
C GLY A 57 -5.92 -8.33 3.45
N PHE A 58 -5.43 -7.11 3.30
CA PHE A 58 -4.03 -6.75 3.51
C PHE A 58 -3.75 -6.20 4.91
N GLY A 59 -2.51 -6.40 5.40
CA GLY A 59 -1.94 -5.80 6.60
C GLY A 59 -0.63 -5.05 6.33
N TYR A 60 0.07 -4.69 7.40
CA TYR A 60 1.45 -4.23 7.37
C TYR A 60 2.32 -5.15 8.22
N ASP A 61 3.55 -5.40 7.80
CA ASP A 61 4.51 -6.27 8.48
C ASP A 61 4.87 -5.79 9.89
N PHE A 62 4.86 -4.48 10.14
CA PHE A 62 5.10 -3.88 11.45
C PHE A 62 3.86 -3.85 12.38
N PHE A 63 2.70 -4.30 11.92
CA PHE A 63 1.45 -4.39 12.70
C PHE A 63 0.86 -5.81 12.75
N ASP A 64 1.34 -6.74 11.93
CA ASP A 64 0.76 -8.07 11.80
C ASP A 64 1.85 -9.15 11.90
N GLU A 65 1.67 -10.07 12.86
CA GLU A 65 2.67 -11.12 13.16
C GLU A 65 2.88 -12.08 11.99
N VAL A 66 1.85 -12.35 11.19
CA VAL A 66 1.98 -13.22 10.00
C VAL A 66 2.88 -12.58 8.96
N TYR A 67 2.70 -11.27 8.71
CA TYR A 67 3.53 -10.54 7.75
C TYR A 67 4.94 -10.29 8.28
N SER A 68 5.10 -10.02 9.59
CA SER A 68 6.42 -9.96 10.22
C SER A 68 7.17 -11.27 10.00
N ARG A 69 6.51 -12.41 10.25
CA ARG A 69 7.10 -13.73 10.04
C ARG A 69 7.45 -14.00 8.56
N LEU A 70 6.60 -13.60 7.62
CA LEU A 70 6.91 -13.70 6.19
C LEU A 70 8.14 -12.86 5.81
N ALA A 71 8.29 -11.68 6.40
CA ALA A 71 9.47 -10.84 6.16
C ALA A 71 10.74 -11.49 6.73
N ASP A 72 10.69 -11.98 7.98
CA ASP A 72 11.83 -12.52 8.70
C ASP A 72 12.29 -13.90 8.15
N GLU A 73 11.34 -14.80 7.87
CA GLU A 73 11.64 -16.20 7.51
C GLU A 73 11.63 -16.46 5.99
N GLN A 74 10.84 -15.68 5.21
CA GLN A 74 10.66 -15.91 3.77
C GLN A 74 11.27 -14.79 2.92
N GLY A 75 11.81 -13.73 3.55
CA GLY A 75 12.40 -12.59 2.85
C GLY A 75 11.39 -11.73 2.07
N GLN A 76 10.12 -11.75 2.48
CA GLN A 76 9.11 -10.86 1.90
C GLN A 76 9.51 -9.40 2.15
N PRO A 77 9.65 -8.56 1.11
CA PRO A 77 10.02 -7.16 1.30
C PRO A 77 8.98 -6.40 2.13
N SER A 78 9.44 -5.59 3.09
CA SER A 78 8.58 -4.64 3.79
C SER A 78 8.07 -3.55 2.84
N VAL A 79 6.87 -3.04 3.07
CA VAL A 79 6.31 -1.91 2.32
C VAL A 79 7.19 -0.64 2.41
N ILE A 80 7.97 -0.50 3.47
CA ILE A 80 8.93 0.61 3.67
C ILE A 80 10.00 0.62 2.55
N THR A 81 10.24 -0.52 1.90
CA THR A 81 11.17 -0.56 0.74
C THR A 81 10.66 0.16 -0.50
N ALA A 82 9.40 0.58 -0.52
CA ALA A 82 8.70 1.22 -1.64
C ALA A 82 8.78 0.44 -2.97
N THR A 83 8.96 -0.87 -2.91
CA THR A 83 9.03 -1.75 -4.09
C THR A 83 7.68 -2.39 -4.40
N LYS A 84 7.42 -2.68 -5.68
CA LYS A 84 6.21 -3.43 -6.08
C LYS A 84 6.18 -4.84 -5.48
N ALA A 85 7.34 -5.46 -5.28
CA ALA A 85 7.44 -6.77 -4.64
C ALA A 85 6.88 -6.77 -3.20
N ALA A 86 6.93 -5.64 -2.50
CA ALA A 86 6.35 -5.50 -1.17
C ALA A 86 4.80 -5.59 -1.17
N LEU A 87 4.14 -5.39 -2.31
CA LEU A 87 2.69 -5.50 -2.44
C LEU A 87 2.21 -6.93 -2.70
N THR A 88 3.13 -7.86 -3.04
CA THR A 88 2.78 -9.25 -3.39
C THR A 88 2.64 -10.16 -2.16
N THR A 89 2.37 -9.61 -0.99
CA THR A 89 2.03 -10.38 0.21
C THR A 89 0.72 -11.15 0.01
N PRO A 90 0.58 -12.36 0.55
CA PRO A 90 -0.70 -13.06 0.57
C PRO A 90 -1.73 -12.27 1.39
N LEU A 91 -3.01 -12.45 1.11
CA LEU A 91 -4.09 -11.89 1.90
C LEU A 91 -4.17 -12.58 3.27
N LEU A 92 -4.45 -11.83 4.33
CA LEU A 92 -4.62 -12.36 5.69
C LEU A 92 -6.01 -12.99 5.91
N PHE A 93 -6.97 -12.64 5.07
CA PHE A 93 -8.35 -13.13 5.11
C PHE A 93 -9.05 -12.88 3.76
N ASP A 94 -10.19 -13.50 3.56
CA ASP A 94 -10.97 -13.29 2.33
C ASP A 94 -11.49 -11.84 2.24
N PRO A 95 -11.40 -11.21 1.06
CA PRO A 95 -11.86 -9.83 0.85
C PRO A 95 -13.30 -9.62 1.32
N GLY A 96 -13.52 -8.59 2.11
CA GLY A 96 -14.81 -8.21 2.67
C GLY A 96 -15.13 -8.81 4.04
N GLU A 97 -14.34 -9.74 4.58
CA GLU A 97 -14.65 -10.39 5.86
C GLU A 97 -14.47 -9.46 7.07
N ARG A 98 -13.46 -8.59 7.04
CA ARG A 98 -13.19 -7.66 8.15
C ARG A 98 -12.38 -6.47 7.70
N TRP A 99 -12.29 -5.47 8.57
CA TRP A 99 -11.40 -4.33 8.41
C TRP A 99 -10.01 -4.63 8.97
N GLN A 100 -8.98 -4.29 8.21
CA GLN A 100 -7.59 -4.28 8.69
C GLN A 100 -6.77 -3.24 7.93
N TYR A 101 -6.11 -2.35 8.65
CA TYR A 101 -5.21 -1.37 8.07
C TYR A 101 -4.00 -2.05 7.45
N GLY A 102 -3.68 -1.71 6.21
CA GLY A 102 -2.59 -2.34 5.47
C GLY A 102 -2.41 -1.76 4.07
N THR A 103 -1.68 -2.43 3.20
CA THR A 103 -1.27 -1.99 1.85
C THR A 103 -2.42 -1.89 0.84
N ASN A 104 -3.65 -1.75 1.32
CA ASN A 104 -4.83 -1.64 0.46
C ASN A 104 -4.78 -0.39 -0.44
N LEU A 105 -4.40 0.77 0.10
CA LEU A 105 -4.32 2.02 -0.67
C LEU A 105 -3.14 2.03 -1.65
N ASP A 106 -2.08 1.30 -1.36
CA ASP A 106 -0.95 1.12 -2.27
C ASP A 106 -1.42 0.40 -3.55
N TRP A 107 -2.27 -0.63 -3.41
CA TRP A 107 -2.93 -1.28 -4.54
C TRP A 107 -3.87 -0.34 -5.31
N VAL A 108 -4.60 0.55 -4.62
CA VAL A 108 -5.39 1.59 -5.31
C VAL A 108 -4.47 2.51 -6.11
N GLY A 109 -3.29 2.83 -5.59
CA GLY A 109 -2.25 3.54 -6.34
C GLY A 109 -1.90 2.83 -7.64
N GLN A 110 -1.68 1.50 -7.60
CA GLN A 110 -1.39 0.71 -8.81
C GLN A 110 -2.56 0.73 -9.81
N VAL A 111 -3.81 0.65 -9.34
CA VAL A 111 -5.01 0.81 -10.20
C VAL A 111 -5.01 2.17 -10.90
N VAL A 112 -4.73 3.25 -10.17
CA VAL A 112 -4.66 4.61 -10.74
C VAL A 112 -3.54 4.72 -11.78
N GLU A 113 -2.34 4.22 -11.46
CA GLU A 113 -1.19 4.24 -12.39
C GLU A 113 -1.50 3.50 -13.70
N ARG A 114 -2.11 2.32 -13.60
CA ARG A 114 -2.48 1.52 -14.78
C ARG A 114 -3.51 2.23 -15.66
N LEU A 115 -4.55 2.80 -15.06
CA LEU A 115 -5.60 3.49 -15.80
C LEU A 115 -5.11 4.81 -16.42
N ARG A 116 -4.18 5.51 -15.79
CA ARG A 116 -3.63 6.77 -16.30
C ARG A 116 -2.39 6.60 -17.17
N GLY A 117 -1.72 5.46 -17.12
CA GLY A 117 -0.45 5.23 -17.83
C GLY A 117 0.69 6.12 -17.31
N LYS A 118 0.60 6.61 -16.07
CA LYS A 118 1.53 7.53 -15.43
C LYS A 118 1.78 7.12 -13.99
N ARG A 119 2.88 7.57 -13.39
CA ARG A 119 3.13 7.38 -11.97
C ARG A 119 2.10 8.16 -11.13
N LEU A 120 1.78 7.64 -9.95
CA LEU A 120 0.77 8.23 -9.07
C LEU A 120 1.08 9.70 -8.73
N GLY A 121 2.35 10.03 -8.49
CA GLY A 121 2.79 11.41 -8.24
C GLY A 121 2.49 12.35 -9.39
N GLU A 122 2.71 11.91 -10.65
CA GLU A 122 2.41 12.70 -11.85
C GLU A 122 0.89 12.91 -12.00
N VAL A 123 0.10 11.88 -11.67
CA VAL A 123 -1.38 12.00 -11.69
C VAL A 123 -1.86 13.00 -10.65
N PHE A 124 -1.28 12.99 -9.45
CA PHE A 124 -1.62 13.95 -8.39
C PHE A 124 -1.23 15.37 -8.79
N GLU A 125 -0.04 15.55 -9.36
CA GLU A 125 0.42 16.87 -9.85
C GLU A 125 -0.58 17.44 -10.85
N GLU A 126 -0.86 16.73 -11.95
CA GLU A 126 -1.71 17.21 -13.03
C GLU A 126 -3.18 17.38 -12.66
N ARG A 127 -3.70 16.50 -11.79
CA ARG A 127 -5.15 16.41 -11.54
C ARG A 127 -5.59 17.01 -10.22
N ILE A 128 -4.66 17.32 -9.34
CA ILE A 128 -4.95 17.82 -7.99
C ILE A 128 -4.09 19.05 -7.68
N PHE A 129 -2.75 18.93 -7.72
CA PHE A 129 -1.89 19.98 -7.21
C PHE A 129 -1.90 21.22 -8.10
N GLU A 130 -1.65 21.08 -9.39
CA GLU A 130 -1.70 22.20 -10.34
C GLU A 130 -3.08 22.89 -10.38
N PRO A 131 -4.22 22.16 -10.56
CA PRO A 131 -5.53 22.81 -10.61
C PRO A 131 -5.93 23.54 -9.33
N LEU A 132 -5.40 23.13 -8.17
CA LEU A 132 -5.69 23.73 -6.88
C LEU A 132 -4.61 24.72 -6.41
N GLY A 133 -3.55 24.94 -7.19
CA GLY A 133 -2.43 25.80 -6.83
C GLY A 133 -1.64 25.28 -5.61
N ILE A 134 -1.55 23.96 -5.42
CA ILE A 134 -0.82 23.33 -4.32
C ILE A 134 0.65 23.19 -4.72
N GLU A 135 1.51 24.06 -4.21
CA GLU A 135 2.94 24.11 -4.56
C GLU A 135 3.84 23.36 -3.57
N ASN A 136 3.32 22.95 -2.41
CA ASN A 136 4.09 22.42 -1.28
C ASN A 136 3.84 20.94 -1.01
N MET A 137 3.45 20.18 -2.01
CA MET A 137 3.25 18.71 -1.95
C MET A 137 3.96 18.03 -3.11
N SER A 138 4.59 16.90 -2.83
CA SER A 138 5.24 16.07 -3.86
C SER A 138 5.40 14.64 -3.34
N PHE A 139 5.41 13.66 -4.25
CA PHE A 139 5.74 12.26 -3.95
C PHE A 139 7.25 12.01 -3.89
N VAL A 140 8.04 12.95 -4.41
CA VAL A 140 9.51 12.88 -4.38
C VAL A 140 10.02 14.09 -3.62
N LEU A 141 10.98 13.89 -2.72
CA LEU A 141 11.59 14.98 -1.97
C LEU A 141 12.41 15.88 -2.92
N ARG A 142 11.87 17.02 -3.25
CA ARG A 142 12.51 18.04 -4.09
C ARG A 142 13.57 18.80 -3.29
N GLU A 143 14.62 19.25 -3.95
CA GLU A 143 15.72 20.01 -3.31
C GLU A 143 15.24 21.30 -2.62
N ASP A 144 14.24 21.99 -3.20
CA ASP A 144 13.64 23.20 -2.61
C ASP A 144 12.77 22.90 -1.36
N PHE A 145 12.41 21.63 -1.12
CA PHE A 145 11.66 21.21 0.07
C PHE A 145 12.57 20.85 1.24
N ARG A 146 13.81 20.42 1.00
CA ARG A 146 14.74 19.99 2.05
C ARG A 146 14.88 20.99 3.21
N PRO A 147 15.06 22.32 2.99
CA PRO A 147 15.20 23.28 4.09
C PRO A 147 13.92 23.47 4.92
N ARG A 148 12.78 22.96 4.45
CA ARG A 148 11.47 23.10 5.09
C ARG A 148 10.91 21.78 5.59
N LEU A 149 11.65 20.68 5.41
CA LEU A 149 11.24 19.36 5.86
C LEU A 149 11.23 19.33 7.40
N ALA A 150 10.13 18.88 7.98
CA ALA A 150 10.04 18.69 9.42
C ALA A 150 10.89 17.49 9.84
N GLU A 151 11.68 17.65 10.89
CA GLU A 151 12.41 16.55 11.51
C GLU A 151 11.48 15.61 12.26
N MET A 152 11.64 14.32 12.03
CA MET A 152 11.03 13.30 12.88
C MET A 152 11.85 13.09 14.15
N HIS A 153 11.16 12.85 15.26
CA HIS A 153 11.80 12.63 16.55
C HIS A 153 11.26 11.38 17.21
N ALA A 154 12.15 10.51 17.70
CA ALA A 154 11.81 9.44 18.61
C ALA A 154 11.62 9.99 20.03
N ARG A 155 10.58 9.52 20.73
CA ARG A 155 10.39 9.81 22.15
C ARG A 155 11.07 8.73 22.99
N ASN A 156 12.02 9.13 23.80
CA ASN A 156 12.74 8.25 24.73
C ASN A 156 11.90 7.92 25.96
N ALA A 157 12.31 6.89 26.72
CA ALA A 157 11.63 6.47 27.93
C ALA A 157 11.58 7.56 29.03
N ASP A 158 12.56 8.46 29.06
CA ASP A 158 12.62 9.60 29.96
C ASP A 158 11.79 10.82 29.49
N GLY A 159 11.11 10.69 28.34
CA GLY A 159 10.29 11.73 27.73
C GLY A 159 11.08 12.73 26.85
N SER A 160 12.41 12.64 26.79
CA SER A 160 13.22 13.44 25.86
C SER A 160 12.96 13.05 24.41
N LEU A 161 13.33 13.94 23.48
CA LEU A 161 13.20 13.73 22.05
C LEU A 161 14.58 13.63 21.40
N THR A 162 14.77 12.61 20.55
CA THR A 162 15.99 12.44 19.75
C THR A 162 15.63 12.54 18.28
N PRO A 163 16.30 13.40 17.48
CA PRO A 163 16.10 13.43 16.03
C PRO A 163 16.32 12.04 15.40
N MET A 164 15.45 11.70 14.46
CA MET A 164 15.56 10.46 13.69
C MET A 164 15.97 10.81 12.26
N ASP A 165 17.04 10.20 11.80
CA ASP A 165 17.38 10.23 10.38
C ASP A 165 16.52 9.18 9.66
N PHE A 166 15.33 9.62 9.21
CA PHE A 166 14.36 8.78 8.54
C PHE A 166 13.92 9.43 7.23
N GLU A 167 14.37 8.88 6.14
CA GLU A 167 13.95 9.26 4.78
C GLU A 167 13.36 8.02 4.08
N LEU A 168 12.11 8.12 3.63
CA LEU A 168 11.52 7.05 2.81
C LEU A 168 12.19 7.04 1.43
N PRO A 169 12.44 5.84 0.85
CA PRO A 169 12.93 5.74 -0.51
C PRO A 169 11.95 6.39 -1.49
N SER A 170 12.49 7.10 -2.47
CA SER A 170 11.72 7.83 -3.51
C SER A 170 11.82 7.16 -4.87
#